data_3dd85cd12e18ae146d0f7a74c185c6bd
#
_entry.id   3dd85cd12e18ae146d0f7a74c185c6bd
#
_cell.length_a   1.000
_cell.length_b   1.000
_cell.length_c   1.000
_cell.angle_alpha   90.00
_cell.angle_beta   90.00
_cell.angle_gamma   90.00
#
_symmetry.space_group_name_H-M   'P 1'
#
loop_
_entity.id
_entity.type
_entity.pdbx_description
1 polymer ?
#
loop_
_entity_poly.entity_id
_entity_poly.type
_entity_poly.pdbx_seq_one_letter_code
_entity_poly.pdbx_strand_id
1 'polypeptide(L)'
;MKRPKQLLAVLLMGAACTMQAQRSEALLEKNWKFSKGDFKEASQPEFNDTKWESVVIPHDWAIFGPFDMNNDLQNVAVTQNFEKKASLKTGRTGGLPYVGTGWYRTSFDAPADKEVTLLFDGAMSEARVYINGKEACFWPFGYNSFHCNVTSLLNKDGKNNTLAVRLENRPQSSRWYPGAGLYRNVHLIVTDKIHVPVWGTQITTPHVNKDFAAVRLQTKIDNAGEKTAIRVETEILSPEGKVVTRKENTSR
;
A
#
# COMPACT_ATOMS: atom_id res chain seq x y z
N MET A 1 70.34 34.95 -15.79
CA MET A 1 69.18 34.31 -16.40
C MET A 1 68.29 33.76 -15.28
N LYS A 2 67.17 34.42 -14.95
CA LYS A 2 66.18 34.00 -13.93
C LYS A 2 65.04 33.31 -14.68
N ARG A 3 64.77 32.03 -14.37
CA ARG A 3 63.63 31.26 -14.91
C ARG A 3 62.32 31.71 -14.21
N PRO A 4 61.21 31.92 -14.92
CA PRO A 4 59.99 32.22 -14.29
C PRO A 4 59.35 30.93 -13.67
N LYS A 5 58.84 31.03 -12.43
CA LYS A 5 58.03 30.00 -11.79
C LYS A 5 56.66 30.05 -12.39
N GLN A 6 56.27 29.01 -13.11
CA GLN A 6 54.86 28.81 -13.53
C GLN A 6 54.03 28.40 -12.36
N LEU A 7 53.07 29.23 -11.98
CA LEU A 7 52.01 28.88 -10.97
C LEU A 7 50.95 28.05 -11.71
N LEU A 8 50.91 26.76 -11.37
CA LEU A 8 49.86 25.84 -11.84
C LEU A 8 48.61 26.06 -10.98
N ALA A 9 47.61 26.82 -11.48
CA ALA A 9 46.30 26.92 -10.84
C ALA A 9 45.50 25.66 -11.14
N VAL A 10 45.33 24.78 -10.14
CA VAL A 10 44.43 23.62 -10.19
C VAL A 10 43.02 24.14 -9.99
N LEU A 11 42.23 24.21 -11.06
CA LEU A 11 40.80 24.48 -10.98
C LEU A 11 40.10 23.22 -10.50
N LEU A 12 39.74 23.14 -9.19
CA LEU A 12 38.84 22.12 -8.69
C LEU A 12 37.43 22.45 -9.20
N MET A 13 37.03 21.85 -10.32
CA MET A 13 35.63 21.76 -10.69
C MET A 13 34.92 20.80 -9.72
N GLY A 14 34.29 21.38 -8.72
CA GLY A 14 33.36 20.64 -7.87
C GLY A 14 32.15 20.20 -8.72
N ALA A 15 32.12 18.94 -9.11
CA ALA A 15 30.91 18.34 -9.65
C ALA A 15 29.85 18.36 -8.56
N ALA A 16 28.89 19.26 -8.65
CA ALA A 16 27.69 19.21 -7.83
C ALA A 16 26.92 17.93 -8.23
N CYS A 17 27.11 16.84 -7.47
CA CYS A 17 26.26 15.68 -7.59
C CYS A 17 24.83 16.09 -7.18
N THR A 18 23.96 16.30 -8.14
CA THR A 18 22.52 16.40 -7.86
C THR A 18 22.03 15.02 -7.49
N MET A 19 21.78 14.78 -6.21
CA MET A 19 21.09 13.58 -5.76
C MET A 19 19.63 13.67 -6.19
N GLN A 20 19.20 12.74 -7.04
CA GLN A 20 17.81 12.60 -7.42
C GLN A 20 17.14 11.66 -6.44
N ALA A 21 16.00 12.06 -5.86
CA ALA A 21 15.22 11.22 -4.98
C ALA A 21 14.77 9.96 -5.72
N GLN A 22 15.07 8.81 -5.15
CA GLN A 22 14.73 7.51 -5.75
C GLN A 22 13.48 6.93 -5.08
N ARG A 23 12.64 6.31 -5.89
CA ARG A 23 11.52 5.48 -5.48
C ARG A 23 11.58 4.15 -6.21
N SER A 24 11.46 3.07 -5.49
CA SER A 24 11.23 1.75 -6.05
C SER A 24 9.94 1.17 -5.49
N GLU A 25 9.28 0.36 -6.29
CA GLU A 25 8.03 -0.30 -5.94
C GLU A 25 8.09 -1.75 -6.42
N ALA A 26 7.77 -2.67 -5.53
CA ALA A 26 7.74 -4.10 -5.81
C ALA A 26 6.43 -4.70 -5.27
N LEU A 27 5.88 -5.69 -5.98
CA LEU A 27 4.73 -6.45 -5.51
C LEU A 27 5.17 -7.55 -4.55
N LEU A 28 4.49 -7.65 -3.41
CA LEU A 28 4.61 -8.78 -2.50
C LEU A 28 3.56 -9.83 -2.86
N GLU A 29 3.80 -10.58 -3.94
CA GLU A 29 2.84 -11.56 -4.46
C GLU A 29 3.03 -12.95 -3.89
N LYS A 30 4.26 -13.37 -3.65
CA LYS A 30 4.64 -14.76 -3.37
C LYS A 30 5.04 -14.97 -1.91
N ASN A 31 5.18 -16.24 -1.54
CA ASN A 31 5.65 -16.68 -0.22
C ASN A 31 4.74 -16.29 0.94
N TRP A 32 3.46 -16.12 0.68
CA TRP A 32 2.50 -15.90 1.73
C TRP A 32 2.02 -17.21 2.34
N LYS A 33 1.80 -17.18 3.64
CA LYS A 33 1.11 -18.20 4.43
C LYS A 33 -0.25 -17.66 4.84
N PHE A 34 -1.27 -18.50 4.76
CA PHE A 34 -2.64 -18.16 5.10
C PHE A 34 -3.27 -19.19 6.01
N SER A 35 -4.07 -18.75 6.97
CA SER A 35 -4.95 -19.63 7.76
C SER A 35 -6.22 -18.91 8.19
N LYS A 36 -7.35 -19.65 8.15
CA LYS A 36 -8.63 -19.23 8.71
C LYS A 36 -8.59 -19.40 10.22
N GLY A 37 -9.21 -18.48 10.95
CA GLY A 37 -9.27 -18.48 12.40
C GLY A 37 -8.53 -17.32 13.06
N ASP A 38 -8.65 -17.18 14.36
CA ASP A 38 -7.99 -16.12 15.12
C ASP A 38 -6.83 -16.67 15.96
N PHE A 39 -5.63 -16.28 15.59
CA PHE A 39 -4.37 -16.71 16.22
C PHE A 39 -3.69 -15.49 16.85
N LYS A 40 -3.95 -15.23 18.12
CA LYS A 40 -3.47 -14.00 18.80
C LYS A 40 -1.97 -13.75 18.67
N GLU A 41 -1.16 -14.83 18.65
CA GLU A 41 0.30 -14.74 18.52
C GLU A 41 0.79 -14.72 17.08
N ALA A 42 -0.10 -14.79 16.07
CA ALA A 42 0.31 -14.81 14.68
C ALA A 42 0.96 -13.49 14.18
N SER A 43 0.86 -12.42 14.95
CA SER A 43 1.62 -11.20 14.71
C SER A 43 3.11 -11.34 15.02
N GLN A 44 3.50 -12.28 15.90
CA GLN A 44 4.86 -12.42 16.39
C GLN A 44 5.78 -13.11 15.36
N PRO A 45 7.05 -12.68 15.22
CA PRO A 45 8.00 -13.29 14.29
C PRO A 45 8.20 -14.80 14.53
N GLU A 46 8.22 -15.22 15.81
CA GLU A 46 8.49 -16.58 16.23
C GLU A 46 7.30 -17.53 16.03
N PHE A 47 6.14 -17.03 15.63
CA PHE A 47 4.96 -17.84 15.41
C PHE A 47 5.20 -18.90 14.33
N ASN A 48 4.85 -20.14 14.63
CA ASN A 48 5.03 -21.27 13.71
C ASN A 48 3.85 -21.39 12.74
N ASP A 49 4.03 -20.92 11.53
CA ASP A 49 3.07 -20.96 10.42
C ASP A 49 3.36 -22.07 9.40
N THR A 50 4.19 -23.06 9.72
CA THR A 50 4.60 -24.14 8.79
C THR A 50 3.43 -24.98 8.29
N LYS A 51 2.34 -25.07 9.08
CA LYS A 51 1.13 -25.80 8.72
C LYS A 51 0.10 -24.96 7.95
N TRP A 52 0.38 -23.67 7.76
CA TRP A 52 -0.52 -22.79 7.05
C TRP A 52 -0.42 -23.02 5.53
N GLU A 53 -1.51 -22.75 4.85
CA GLU A 53 -1.58 -22.82 3.39
C GLU A 53 -0.60 -21.84 2.74
N SER A 54 0.09 -22.28 1.69
CA SER A 54 0.92 -21.38 0.87
C SER A 54 0.03 -20.77 -0.21
N VAL A 55 -0.02 -19.45 -0.25
CA VAL A 55 -0.87 -18.69 -1.18
C VAL A 55 -0.08 -17.65 -1.95
N VAL A 56 -0.65 -17.19 -3.05
CA VAL A 56 -0.18 -16.06 -3.86
C VAL A 56 -1.20 -14.94 -3.75
N ILE A 57 -0.76 -13.71 -3.59
CA ILE A 57 -1.61 -12.52 -3.56
C ILE A 57 -1.76 -11.96 -4.98
N PRO A 58 -2.97 -11.60 -5.42
CA PRO A 58 -4.26 -11.53 -4.70
C PRO A 58 -4.84 -12.89 -4.31
N HIS A 59 -5.43 -12.99 -3.12
CA HIS A 59 -6.05 -14.19 -2.60
C HIS A 59 -7.37 -13.87 -1.89
N ASP A 60 -8.44 -14.50 -2.36
CA ASP A 60 -9.75 -14.45 -1.73
C ASP A 60 -10.08 -15.82 -1.13
N TRP A 61 -10.09 -15.92 0.20
CA TRP A 61 -10.25 -17.22 0.87
C TRP A 61 -11.65 -17.80 0.78
N ALA A 62 -12.63 -17.02 0.38
CA ALA A 62 -14.03 -17.44 0.40
C ALA A 62 -14.49 -18.01 -0.95
N ILE A 63 -13.82 -17.65 -2.05
CA ILE A 63 -14.26 -17.98 -3.42
C ILE A 63 -14.20 -19.50 -3.71
N PHE A 64 -13.32 -20.22 -3.05
CA PHE A 64 -13.13 -21.66 -3.24
C PHE A 64 -13.84 -22.52 -2.20
N GLY A 65 -14.56 -21.90 -1.24
CA GLY A 65 -15.18 -22.61 -0.15
C GLY A 65 -14.21 -22.90 1.03
N PRO A 66 -14.52 -23.86 1.90
CA PRO A 66 -15.72 -24.69 1.87
C PRO A 66 -17.02 -23.89 2.04
N PHE A 67 -18.07 -24.34 1.36
CA PHE A 67 -19.41 -23.77 1.50
C PHE A 67 -20.21 -24.60 2.49
N ASP A 68 -20.80 -23.97 3.49
CA ASP A 68 -21.56 -24.63 4.54
C ASP A 68 -22.81 -23.83 4.90
N MET A 69 -23.94 -24.52 5.10
CA MET A 69 -25.21 -23.90 5.51
C MET A 69 -25.13 -23.17 6.83
N ASN A 70 -24.15 -23.47 7.68
CA ASN A 70 -23.93 -22.83 8.97
C ASN A 70 -23.02 -21.60 8.89
N ASN A 71 -22.39 -21.34 7.75
CA ASN A 71 -21.65 -20.09 7.54
C ASN A 71 -22.65 -18.96 7.28
N ASP A 72 -22.35 -17.79 7.78
CA ASP A 72 -23.04 -16.52 7.60
C ASP A 72 -24.43 -16.54 6.94
N LEU A 73 -25.39 -17.10 7.65
CA LEU A 73 -26.81 -17.08 7.29
C LEU A 73 -27.38 -15.69 7.56
N GLN A 74 -27.00 -14.68 6.82
CA GLN A 74 -27.59 -13.35 6.94
C GLN A 74 -29.07 -13.40 6.55
N ASN A 75 -29.96 -13.37 7.54
CA ASN A 75 -31.40 -13.35 7.35
C ASN A 75 -31.93 -11.92 7.45
N VAL A 76 -32.72 -11.51 6.48
CA VAL A 76 -33.44 -10.24 6.50
C VAL A 76 -34.92 -10.49 6.31
N ALA A 77 -35.75 -9.75 7.04
CA ALA A 77 -37.19 -9.79 6.84
C ALA A 77 -37.56 -8.85 5.69
N VAL A 78 -37.95 -9.40 4.57
CA VAL A 78 -38.37 -8.63 3.38
C VAL A 78 -39.66 -9.17 2.80
N THR A 79 -40.43 -8.31 2.14
CA THR A 79 -41.59 -8.68 1.33
C THR A 79 -41.13 -8.73 -0.13
N GLN A 80 -41.21 -9.89 -0.74
CA GLN A 80 -40.98 -10.05 -2.19
C GLN A 80 -42.28 -9.84 -2.97
N ASN A 81 -42.19 -9.73 -4.31
CA ASN A 81 -43.33 -9.64 -5.18
C ASN A 81 -44.31 -10.79 -4.91
N PHE A 82 -45.62 -10.48 -4.84
CA PHE A 82 -46.71 -11.40 -4.54
C PHE A 82 -46.81 -11.88 -3.07
N GLU A 83 -45.96 -11.44 -2.16
CA GLU A 83 -46.10 -11.70 -0.73
C GLU A 83 -46.93 -10.58 -0.05
N LYS A 84 -47.78 -10.96 0.91
CA LYS A 84 -48.56 -10.01 1.70
C LYS A 84 -47.88 -9.56 2.98
N LYS A 85 -46.86 -10.31 3.44
CA LYS A 85 -46.13 -10.04 4.68
C LYS A 85 -44.66 -10.33 4.47
N ALA A 86 -43.82 -9.59 5.20
CA ALA A 86 -42.40 -9.84 5.23
C ALA A 86 -42.10 -11.24 5.80
N SER A 87 -41.21 -11.96 5.17
CA SER A 87 -40.68 -13.23 5.64
C SER A 87 -39.15 -13.22 5.64
N LEU A 88 -38.56 -14.05 6.49
CA LEU A 88 -37.11 -14.15 6.55
C LEU A 88 -36.59 -14.77 5.24
N LYS A 89 -35.64 -14.08 4.64
CA LYS A 89 -34.92 -14.53 3.46
C LYS A 89 -33.43 -14.49 3.74
N THR A 90 -32.68 -15.36 3.08
CA THR A 90 -31.23 -15.24 3.06
C THR A 90 -30.83 -13.94 2.39
N GLY A 91 -30.18 -13.04 3.11
CA GLY A 91 -29.87 -11.68 2.63
C GLY A 91 -28.65 -11.63 1.73
N ARG A 92 -27.75 -12.59 1.80
CA ARG A 92 -26.50 -12.59 1.06
C ARG A 92 -26.61 -13.46 -0.21
N THR A 93 -26.40 -12.85 -1.36
CA THR A 93 -26.31 -13.58 -2.63
C THR A 93 -24.98 -14.31 -2.68
N GLY A 94 -25.00 -15.62 -3.01
CA GLY A 94 -23.81 -16.46 -3.00
C GLY A 94 -23.26 -16.71 -1.60
N GLY A 95 -24.13 -16.65 -0.57
CA GLY A 95 -23.80 -16.97 0.82
C GLY A 95 -23.22 -18.36 0.97
N LEU A 96 -22.92 -18.73 2.22
CA LEU A 96 -22.30 -19.98 2.63
C LEU A 96 -20.75 -20.05 2.53
N PRO A 97 -19.97 -19.10 1.98
CA PRO A 97 -18.52 -19.14 2.15
C PRO A 97 -18.15 -18.83 3.60
N TYR A 98 -16.96 -19.26 4.00
CA TYR A 98 -16.44 -18.91 5.32
C TYR A 98 -16.29 -17.39 5.46
N VAL A 99 -16.95 -16.82 6.46
CA VAL A 99 -16.69 -15.46 6.97
C VAL A 99 -16.09 -15.57 8.36
N GLY A 100 -15.41 -14.53 8.81
CA GLY A 100 -14.72 -14.51 10.11
C GLY A 100 -13.30 -14.00 9.97
N THR A 101 -12.43 -14.45 10.86
CA THR A 101 -11.03 -14.02 10.89
C THR A 101 -10.16 -14.88 9.99
N GLY A 102 -9.23 -14.23 9.30
CA GLY A 102 -8.15 -14.87 8.55
C GLY A 102 -6.83 -14.13 8.76
N TRP A 103 -5.75 -14.87 8.75
CA TRP A 103 -4.40 -14.34 8.90
C TRP A 103 -3.54 -14.66 7.68
N TYR A 104 -2.76 -13.66 7.28
CA TYR A 104 -1.74 -13.75 6.26
C TYR A 104 -0.38 -13.45 6.87
N ARG A 105 0.65 -14.19 6.47
CA ARG A 105 2.02 -13.96 6.91
C ARG A 105 2.99 -14.11 5.75
N THR A 106 4.00 -13.25 5.72
CA THR A 106 5.14 -13.35 4.81
C THR A 106 6.35 -12.68 5.44
N SER A 107 7.50 -12.75 4.80
CA SER A 107 8.69 -11.99 5.15
C SER A 107 9.21 -11.20 3.95
N PHE A 108 9.87 -10.08 4.22
CA PHE A 108 10.48 -9.25 3.20
C PHE A 108 11.76 -8.58 3.73
N ASP A 109 12.63 -8.20 2.79
CA ASP A 109 13.81 -7.38 3.05
C ASP A 109 13.54 -5.96 2.55
N ALA A 110 14.08 -4.97 3.26
CA ALA A 110 14.06 -3.58 2.84
C ALA A 110 15.31 -2.85 3.32
N PRO A 111 15.85 -1.87 2.58
CA PRO A 111 17.02 -1.10 3.03
C PRO A 111 16.75 -0.36 4.34
N ALA A 112 17.65 -0.49 5.32
CA ALA A 112 17.48 0.09 6.66
C ALA A 112 17.66 1.62 6.71
N ASP A 113 18.23 2.21 5.67
CA ASP A 113 18.50 3.66 5.55
C ASP A 113 17.47 4.43 4.72
N LYS A 114 16.42 3.73 4.27
CA LYS A 114 15.34 4.28 3.44
C LYS A 114 14.01 4.35 4.19
N GLU A 115 13.08 5.12 3.64
CA GLU A 115 11.67 5.10 4.05
C GLU A 115 10.94 3.95 3.37
N VAL A 116 10.17 3.21 4.14
CA VAL A 116 9.45 2.03 3.65
C VAL A 116 7.96 2.15 3.96
N THR A 117 7.17 2.03 2.91
CA THR A 117 5.71 2.07 2.99
C THR A 117 5.13 0.81 2.36
N LEU A 118 4.20 0.17 3.05
CA LEU A 118 3.34 -0.86 2.48
C LEU A 118 2.06 -0.20 1.98
N LEU A 119 1.69 -0.47 0.72
CA LEU A 119 0.42 -0.04 0.13
C LEU A 119 -0.41 -1.27 -0.19
N PHE A 120 -1.63 -1.28 0.32
CA PHE A 120 -2.64 -2.31 0.06
C PHE A 120 -3.70 -1.74 -0.87
N ASP A 121 -3.91 -2.35 -2.02
CA ASP A 121 -4.96 -1.91 -2.95
C ASP A 121 -6.37 -2.25 -2.45
N GLY A 122 -6.47 -3.21 -1.54
CA GLY A 122 -7.70 -3.58 -0.85
C GLY A 122 -7.52 -4.86 -0.03
N ALA A 123 -8.16 -4.88 1.14
CA ALA A 123 -8.15 -6.01 2.07
C ALA A 123 -9.50 -6.12 2.79
N MET A 124 -10.18 -7.23 2.68
CA MET A 124 -11.55 -7.42 3.18
C MET A 124 -11.54 -8.28 4.43
N SER A 125 -11.80 -7.65 5.56
CA SER A 125 -11.93 -6.26 5.99
C SER A 125 -11.27 -6.08 7.36
N GLU A 126 -11.40 -4.88 7.95
CA GLU A 126 -10.81 -4.60 9.29
C GLU A 126 -9.35 -5.04 9.39
N ALA A 127 -8.56 -4.64 8.39
CA ALA A 127 -7.18 -5.03 8.28
C ALA A 127 -6.33 -4.45 9.41
N ARG A 128 -5.67 -5.32 10.19
CA ARG A 128 -4.60 -4.97 11.12
C ARG A 128 -3.29 -5.48 10.57
N VAL A 129 -2.37 -4.58 10.36
CA VAL A 129 -1.05 -4.86 9.78
C VAL A 129 -0.01 -4.82 10.88
N TYR A 130 0.81 -5.85 10.96
CA TYR A 130 1.88 -5.97 11.95
C TYR A 130 3.21 -6.16 11.25
N ILE A 131 4.22 -5.47 11.77
CA ILE A 131 5.62 -5.65 11.36
C ILE A 131 6.42 -6.07 12.59
N ASN A 132 7.11 -7.21 12.51
CA ASN A 132 7.96 -7.72 13.59
C ASN A 132 7.24 -7.74 14.95
N GLY A 133 5.96 -8.16 14.96
CA GLY A 133 5.12 -8.27 16.16
C GLY A 133 4.44 -6.98 16.61
N LYS A 134 4.73 -5.83 15.98
CA LYS A 134 4.16 -4.54 16.35
C LYS A 134 3.10 -4.10 15.34
N GLU A 135 1.96 -3.60 15.82
CA GLU A 135 0.91 -3.05 14.94
C GLU A 135 1.43 -1.80 14.23
N ALA A 136 1.41 -1.83 12.91
CA ALA A 136 1.81 -0.72 12.05
C ALA A 136 0.62 0.18 11.72
N CYS A 137 -0.53 -0.41 11.41
CA CYS A 137 -1.75 0.34 11.13
C CYS A 137 -2.99 -0.56 11.21
N PHE A 138 -4.15 0.10 11.29
CA PHE A 138 -5.48 -0.48 11.20
C PHE A 138 -6.29 0.23 10.11
N TRP A 139 -6.94 -0.55 9.24
CA TRP A 139 -7.85 -0.03 8.22
C TRP A 139 -9.17 -0.80 8.21
N PRO A 140 -10.32 -0.14 8.54
CA PRO A 140 -11.58 -0.85 8.71
C PRO A 140 -12.29 -1.23 7.42
N PHE A 141 -12.14 -0.44 6.34
CA PHE A 141 -12.97 -0.54 5.15
C PHE A 141 -12.29 -1.36 4.04
N GLY A 142 -12.99 -2.40 3.58
CA GLY A 142 -12.40 -3.39 2.68
C GLY A 142 -12.21 -2.96 1.22
N TYR A 143 -12.90 -1.91 0.75
CA TYR A 143 -12.91 -1.56 -0.68
C TYR A 143 -11.96 -0.44 -1.09
N ASN A 144 -11.38 0.28 -0.13
CA ASN A 144 -10.42 1.34 -0.41
C ASN A 144 -8.98 0.85 -0.26
N SER A 145 -8.08 1.43 -1.05
CA SER A 145 -6.65 1.32 -0.82
C SER A 145 -6.25 2.06 0.46
N PHE A 146 -5.23 1.57 1.14
CA PHE A 146 -4.61 2.20 2.30
C PHE A 146 -3.12 1.92 2.34
N HIS A 147 -2.37 2.72 3.10
CA HIS A 147 -0.94 2.52 3.25
C HIS A 147 -0.48 2.72 4.69
N CYS A 148 0.65 2.10 5.03
CA CYS A 148 1.30 2.19 6.32
C CYS A 148 2.78 2.50 6.12
N ASN A 149 3.31 3.57 6.72
CA ASN A 149 4.75 3.73 6.86
C ASN A 149 5.23 2.74 7.92
N VAL A 150 6.17 1.88 7.56
CA VAL A 150 6.67 0.80 8.41
C VAL A 150 8.15 0.97 8.78
N THR A 151 8.78 2.05 8.36
CA THR A 151 10.22 2.32 8.51
C THR A 151 10.72 2.09 9.93
N SER A 152 10.03 2.64 10.92
CA SER A 152 10.46 2.55 12.34
C SER A 152 10.26 1.18 12.97
N LEU A 153 9.58 0.26 12.28
CA LEU A 153 9.27 -1.09 12.76
C LEU A 153 10.17 -2.17 12.15
N LEU A 154 11.01 -1.79 11.18
CA LEU A 154 11.93 -2.72 10.51
C LEU A 154 13.04 -3.20 11.46
N ASN A 155 13.58 -4.36 11.18
CA ASN A 155 14.81 -4.83 11.78
C ASN A 155 15.96 -3.88 11.44
N LYS A 156 16.94 -3.73 12.33
CA LYS A 156 18.04 -2.77 12.18
C LYS A 156 18.89 -2.99 10.92
N ASP A 157 18.98 -4.22 10.47
CA ASP A 157 19.69 -4.61 9.24
C ASP A 157 18.79 -4.63 8.00
N GLY A 158 17.49 -4.36 8.18
CA GLY A 158 16.48 -4.39 7.12
C GLY A 158 16.11 -5.80 6.64
N LYS A 159 16.63 -6.87 7.28
CA LYS A 159 16.45 -8.25 6.81
C LYS A 159 15.36 -9.00 7.55
N ASN A 160 14.75 -9.97 6.85
CA ASN A 160 13.79 -10.91 7.44
C ASN A 160 12.68 -10.22 8.23
N ASN A 161 12.14 -9.09 7.74
CA ASN A 161 11.02 -8.44 8.39
C ASN A 161 9.77 -9.28 8.23
N THR A 162 9.15 -9.66 9.33
CA THR A 162 7.89 -10.39 9.33
C THR A 162 6.75 -9.41 9.11
N LEU A 163 5.95 -9.66 8.07
CA LEU A 163 4.67 -8.99 7.82
C LEU A 163 3.55 -9.95 8.15
N ALA A 164 2.69 -9.58 9.09
CA ALA A 164 1.47 -10.30 9.41
C ALA A 164 0.26 -9.39 9.23
N VAL A 165 -0.80 -9.92 8.62
CA VAL A 165 -2.04 -9.19 8.38
C VAL A 165 -3.21 -10.01 8.90
N ARG A 166 -3.93 -9.44 9.88
CA ARG A 166 -5.19 -9.98 10.39
C ARG A 166 -6.34 -9.29 9.70
N LEU A 167 -7.23 -10.06 9.15
CA LEU A 167 -8.46 -9.58 8.52
C LEU A 167 -9.67 -10.15 9.26
N GLU A 168 -10.71 -9.36 9.38
CA GLU A 168 -11.98 -9.80 9.93
C GLU A 168 -13.12 -9.48 8.96
N ASN A 169 -13.64 -10.52 8.36
CA ASN A 169 -14.84 -10.43 7.53
C ASN A 169 -16.06 -10.77 8.41
N ARG A 170 -16.72 -9.72 8.89
CA ARG A 170 -17.80 -9.87 9.88
C ARG A 170 -19.01 -10.59 9.29
N PRO A 171 -19.62 -11.53 10.03
CA PRO A 171 -20.92 -12.08 9.68
C PRO A 171 -21.98 -10.98 9.58
N GLN A 172 -22.99 -11.18 8.73
CA GLN A 172 -24.15 -10.30 8.57
C GLN A 172 -23.81 -8.83 8.24
N SER A 173 -22.62 -8.59 7.64
CA SER A 173 -22.13 -7.25 7.32
C SER A 173 -22.53 -6.78 5.93
N SER A 174 -22.99 -7.67 5.04
CA SER A 174 -23.29 -7.36 3.65
C SER A 174 -24.37 -8.29 3.10
N ARG A 175 -25.21 -7.78 2.18
CA ARG A 175 -26.23 -8.55 1.44
C ARG A 175 -25.69 -9.26 0.20
N TRP A 176 -24.47 -8.97 -0.19
CA TRP A 176 -23.80 -9.54 -1.37
C TRP A 176 -22.52 -10.23 -0.92
N TYR A 177 -21.89 -10.94 -1.83
CA TYR A 177 -20.55 -11.46 -1.63
C TYR A 177 -19.54 -10.31 -1.56
N PRO A 178 -18.94 -9.99 -0.39
CA PRO A 178 -18.11 -8.80 -0.23
C PRO A 178 -16.66 -9.00 -0.68
N GLY A 179 -16.25 -10.25 -0.97
CA GLY A 179 -14.86 -10.65 -1.01
C GLY A 179 -14.34 -11.05 0.37
N ALA A 180 -13.16 -11.63 0.43
CA ALA A 180 -12.47 -11.99 1.67
C ALA A 180 -10.96 -12.06 1.45
N GLY A 181 -10.19 -11.53 2.38
CA GLY A 181 -8.74 -11.67 2.31
C GLY A 181 -8.01 -10.49 1.68
N LEU A 182 -6.74 -10.72 1.36
CA LEU A 182 -5.91 -9.83 0.55
C LEU A 182 -6.27 -10.03 -0.93
N TYR A 183 -7.45 -9.57 -1.31
CA TYR A 183 -8.03 -9.83 -2.63
C TYR A 183 -7.50 -8.91 -3.73
N ARG A 184 -6.60 -7.97 -3.38
CA ARG A 184 -5.86 -7.09 -4.28
C ARG A 184 -4.38 -7.09 -3.94
N ASN A 185 -3.58 -6.36 -4.73
CA ASN A 185 -2.13 -6.31 -4.58
C ASN A 185 -1.69 -5.70 -3.26
N VAL A 186 -0.50 -6.14 -2.83
CA VAL A 186 0.27 -5.53 -1.74
C VAL A 186 1.60 -5.07 -2.31
N HIS A 187 1.91 -3.77 -2.14
CA HIS A 187 3.11 -3.15 -2.68
C HIS A 187 4.09 -2.81 -1.55
N LEU A 188 5.36 -3.10 -1.78
CA LEU A 188 6.48 -2.62 -0.99
C LEU A 188 7.08 -1.41 -1.70
N ILE A 189 6.94 -0.24 -1.11
CA ILE A 189 7.43 1.03 -1.64
C ILE A 189 8.61 1.47 -0.81
N VAL A 190 9.76 1.65 -1.45
CA VAL A 190 10.99 2.13 -0.82
C VAL A 190 11.37 3.47 -1.43
N THR A 191 11.58 4.47 -0.58
CA THR A 191 11.93 5.84 -1.01
C THR A 191 13.11 6.38 -0.23
N ASP A 192 13.76 7.40 -0.78
CA ASP A 192 14.70 8.20 -0.01
C ASP A 192 13.98 8.95 1.12
N LYS A 193 14.73 9.45 2.10
CA LYS A 193 14.20 10.23 3.23
C LYS A 193 13.47 11.50 2.78
N ILE A 194 13.89 12.07 1.64
CA ILE A 194 13.18 13.17 0.97
C ILE A 194 12.47 12.59 -0.23
N HIS A 195 11.15 12.60 -0.22
CA HIS A 195 10.36 11.98 -1.28
C HIS A 195 8.95 12.56 -1.37
N VAL A 196 8.29 12.28 -2.49
CA VAL A 196 6.84 12.46 -2.63
C VAL A 196 6.17 11.23 -2.03
N PRO A 197 5.37 11.35 -0.96
CA PRO A 197 4.71 10.19 -0.34
C PRO A 197 3.64 9.58 -1.25
N VAL A 198 3.13 8.42 -0.84
CA VAL A 198 1.97 7.81 -1.49
C VAL A 198 0.82 8.82 -1.51
N TRP A 199 0.22 9.02 -2.69
CA TRP A 199 -0.82 10.03 -2.97
C TRP A 199 -0.43 11.48 -2.65
N GLY A 200 0.87 11.78 -2.61
CA GLY A 200 1.39 13.12 -2.32
C GLY A 200 1.23 14.11 -3.48
N THR A 201 0.74 13.69 -4.64
CA THR A 201 0.51 14.57 -5.79
C THR A 201 -0.98 14.69 -6.09
N GLN A 202 -1.49 15.93 -6.12
CA GLN A 202 -2.85 16.24 -6.52
C GLN A 202 -2.82 17.07 -7.81
N ILE A 203 -3.54 16.61 -8.82
CA ILE A 203 -3.66 17.28 -10.13
C ILE A 203 -5.12 17.65 -10.34
N THR A 204 -5.36 18.92 -10.70
CA THR A 204 -6.68 19.40 -11.08
C THR A 204 -6.60 20.24 -12.35
N THR A 205 -7.70 20.27 -13.11
CA THR A 205 -7.84 21.08 -14.34
C THR A 205 -9.00 22.04 -14.16
N PRO A 206 -8.80 23.18 -13.43
CA PRO A 206 -9.88 24.09 -13.09
C PRO A 206 -10.56 24.75 -14.29
N HIS A 207 -9.84 24.88 -15.40
CA HIS A 207 -10.38 25.43 -16.65
C HIS A 207 -9.88 24.59 -17.82
N VAL A 208 -10.82 24.12 -18.64
CA VAL A 208 -10.52 23.41 -19.89
C VAL A 208 -11.51 23.86 -20.94
N ASN A 209 -10.99 24.32 -22.09
CA ASN A 209 -11.78 24.60 -23.27
C ASN A 209 -10.99 24.22 -24.54
N LYS A 210 -11.50 24.53 -25.72
CA LYS A 210 -10.86 24.16 -27.00
C LYS A 210 -9.51 24.84 -27.23
N ASP A 211 -9.24 25.99 -26.59
CA ASP A 211 -8.10 26.83 -26.86
C ASP A 211 -6.98 26.65 -25.80
N PHE A 212 -7.36 26.33 -24.54
CA PHE A 212 -6.38 26.10 -23.48
C PHE A 212 -6.91 25.20 -22.36
N ALA A 213 -5.99 24.65 -21.57
CA ALA A 213 -6.25 23.98 -20.30
C ALA A 213 -5.36 24.56 -19.21
N ALA A 214 -5.97 24.89 -18.06
CA ALA A 214 -5.21 25.25 -16.86
C ALA A 214 -5.01 24.00 -16.00
N VAL A 215 -3.75 23.66 -15.72
CA VAL A 215 -3.39 22.54 -14.85
C VAL A 215 -2.86 23.09 -13.54
N ARG A 216 -3.46 22.66 -12.42
CA ARG A 216 -2.96 22.92 -11.07
C ARG A 216 -2.37 21.64 -10.50
N LEU A 217 -1.11 21.69 -10.11
CA LEU A 217 -0.40 20.62 -9.45
C LEU A 217 -0.06 21.04 -8.01
N GLN A 218 -0.38 20.19 -7.05
CA GLN A 218 0.08 20.31 -5.66
C GLN A 218 0.85 19.05 -5.31
N THR A 219 2.11 19.21 -4.88
CA THR A 219 2.98 18.09 -4.52
C THR A 219 3.39 18.26 -3.06
N LYS A 220 3.03 17.25 -2.24
CA LYS A 220 3.54 17.10 -0.88
C LYS A 220 4.92 16.48 -0.95
N ILE A 221 5.86 16.95 -0.13
CA ILE A 221 7.17 16.34 0.03
C ILE A 221 7.37 16.06 1.50
N ASP A 222 7.69 14.81 1.82
CA ASP A 222 8.08 14.40 3.15
C ASP A 222 9.62 14.40 3.23
N ASN A 223 10.13 14.84 4.38
CA ASN A 223 11.55 14.83 4.70
C ASN A 223 11.76 14.21 6.10
N ALA A 224 12.22 12.97 6.12
CA ALA A 224 12.62 12.26 7.33
C ALA A 224 14.11 12.44 7.68
N GLY A 225 14.82 13.27 6.92
CA GLY A 225 16.24 13.59 7.12
C GLY A 225 16.46 14.99 7.68
N GLU A 226 17.67 15.51 7.46
CA GLU A 226 18.03 16.87 7.84
C GLU A 226 17.37 17.92 6.95
N LYS A 227 17.21 19.14 7.51
CA LYS A 227 16.68 20.27 6.76
C LYS A 227 17.64 20.60 5.61
N THR A 228 17.13 20.61 4.39
CA THR A 228 17.89 20.91 3.19
C THR A 228 17.04 21.66 2.16
N ALA A 229 17.71 22.35 1.27
CA ALA A 229 17.04 22.96 0.12
C ALA A 229 16.69 21.87 -0.91
N ILE A 230 15.45 21.91 -1.39
CA ILE A 230 14.95 21.00 -2.41
C ILE A 230 14.52 21.75 -3.66
N ARG A 231 14.78 21.16 -4.81
CA ARG A 231 14.29 21.60 -6.12
C ARG A 231 13.27 20.58 -6.62
N VAL A 232 12.08 21.07 -6.91
CA VAL A 232 11.00 20.28 -7.52
C VAL A 232 10.88 20.68 -8.96
N GLU A 233 11.12 19.74 -9.85
CA GLU A 233 10.94 19.92 -11.28
C GLU A 233 9.66 19.18 -11.70
N THR A 234 8.80 19.88 -12.44
CA THR A 234 7.54 19.35 -12.95
C THR A 234 7.52 19.49 -14.47
N GLU A 235 7.23 18.40 -15.15
CA GLU A 235 7.05 18.38 -16.60
C GLU A 235 5.64 17.88 -16.93
N ILE A 236 5.02 18.52 -17.92
CA ILE A 236 3.82 18.00 -18.57
C ILE A 236 4.24 17.48 -19.94
N LEU A 237 3.93 16.23 -20.19
CA LEU A 237 4.28 15.54 -21.43
C LEU A 237 3.03 15.39 -22.32
N SER A 238 3.24 15.44 -23.65
CA SER A 238 2.22 15.00 -24.61
C SER A 238 2.06 13.46 -24.55
N PRO A 239 1.01 12.88 -25.17
CA PRO A 239 0.86 11.44 -25.29
C PRO A 239 2.06 10.73 -25.95
N GLU A 240 2.80 11.44 -26.81
CA GLU A 240 4.01 10.95 -27.49
C GLU A 240 5.29 11.11 -26.65
N GLY A 241 5.17 11.58 -25.39
CA GLY A 241 6.28 11.76 -24.47
C GLY A 241 7.10 13.03 -24.66
N LYS A 242 6.63 14.01 -25.47
CA LYS A 242 7.31 15.30 -25.66
C LYS A 242 6.95 16.27 -24.55
N VAL A 243 7.94 17.00 -24.03
CA VAL A 243 7.71 18.03 -23.01
C VAL A 243 6.87 19.18 -23.62
N VAL A 244 5.67 19.36 -23.07
CA VAL A 244 4.76 20.48 -23.42
C VAL A 244 5.12 21.71 -22.58
N THR A 245 5.37 21.51 -21.29
CA THR A 245 5.81 22.58 -20.39
C THR A 245 6.62 22.02 -19.23
N ARG A 246 7.49 22.86 -18.67
CA ARG A 246 8.31 22.55 -17.50
C ARG A 246 8.24 23.69 -16.49
N LYS A 247 8.20 23.37 -15.21
CA LYS A 247 8.26 24.34 -14.13
C LYS A 247 9.16 23.83 -13.01
N GLU A 248 9.99 24.73 -12.48
CA GLU A 248 10.82 24.48 -11.30
C GLU A 248 10.34 25.31 -10.11
N ASN A 249 10.40 24.70 -8.93
CA ASN A 249 10.15 25.37 -7.66
C ASN A 249 11.28 24.99 -6.70
N THR A 250 11.76 25.93 -5.92
CA THR A 250 12.75 25.69 -4.86
C THR A 250 12.13 26.01 -3.50
N SER A 251 12.29 25.11 -2.52
CA SER A 251 11.91 25.32 -1.13
C SER A 251 13.13 25.16 -0.23
N ARG A 252 13.17 25.91 0.88
CA ARG A 252 14.22 25.83 1.90
C ARG A 252 13.67 25.47 3.26
#